data_05a85be109041c832c4173d12f400d98
#
_entry.id   05a85be109041c832c4173d12f400d98
#
_cell.length_a   1.000
_cell.length_b   1.000
_cell.length_c   1.000
_cell.angle_alpha   90.00
_cell.angle_beta   90.00
_cell.angle_gamma   90.00
#
_symmetry.space_group_name_H-M   'P 1'
#
loop_
_entity.id
_entity.type
_entity.pdbx_description
1 polymer ?
#
loop_
_entity_poly.entity_id
_entity_poly.type
_entity_poly.pdbx_seq_one_letter_code
_entity_poly.pdbx_strand_id
1 'polypeptide(L)'
;MDLPVALMADSVSEGNIYFFSEECPIGVAGHMHVCIKKADEVLILSTCSSQIDTAFRLAQLRGWDMNTFPVLKKDDVNKFTKELTYLNCNNVIRCGLGEFSRMLRDGKVHRLDDNLTESDLKLVAKGVKLSTIVPENIKKLF
;
A
#
# COMPACT_ATOMS: atom_id res chain seq x y z
N MET A 1 -6.72 -19.21 19.64
CA MET A 1 -8.00 -19.24 18.90
C MET A 1 -7.89 -18.32 17.68
N ASP A 2 -8.15 -18.89 16.52
CA ASP A 2 -8.09 -18.10 15.29
C ASP A 2 -9.37 -17.28 15.13
N LEU A 3 -9.20 -15.99 14.76
CA LEU A 3 -10.33 -15.14 14.43
C LEU A 3 -10.96 -15.59 13.11
N PRO A 4 -12.31 -15.56 13.00
CA PRO A 4 -12.94 -15.82 11.72
C PRO A 4 -12.45 -14.86 10.64
N VAL A 5 -12.30 -15.35 9.42
CA VAL A 5 -11.84 -14.56 8.27
C VAL A 5 -12.74 -13.33 8.05
N ALA A 6 -14.04 -13.47 8.27
CA ALA A 6 -14.99 -12.35 8.13
C ALA A 6 -14.67 -11.20 9.08
N LEU A 7 -14.29 -11.49 10.34
CA LEU A 7 -13.90 -10.43 11.29
C LEU A 7 -12.59 -9.74 10.88
N MET A 8 -11.65 -10.50 10.33
CA MET A 8 -10.42 -9.94 9.82
C MET A 8 -10.67 -9.03 8.61
N ALA A 9 -11.58 -9.44 7.73
CA ALA A 9 -11.97 -8.62 6.58
C ALA A 9 -12.53 -7.26 7.02
N ASP A 10 -13.35 -7.24 8.06
CA ASP A 10 -13.92 -6.01 8.59
C ASP A 10 -12.86 -5.08 9.22
N SER A 11 -11.75 -5.64 9.67
CA SER A 11 -10.66 -4.87 10.27
C SER A 11 -9.78 -4.15 9.25
N VAL A 12 -9.86 -4.52 7.97
CA VAL A 12 -9.02 -3.92 6.93
C VAL A 12 -9.64 -2.61 6.46
N SER A 13 -8.87 -1.51 6.51
CA SER A 13 -9.33 -0.19 6.10
C SER A 13 -8.28 0.52 5.26
N GLU A 14 -8.72 1.48 4.46
CA GLU A 14 -7.82 2.35 3.71
C GLU A 14 -6.90 3.10 4.67
N GLY A 15 -5.63 3.15 4.33
CA GLY A 15 -4.61 3.77 5.17
C GLY A 15 -3.88 2.80 6.10
N ASN A 16 -4.40 1.60 6.32
CA ASN A 16 -3.71 0.61 7.15
C ASN A 16 -2.40 0.19 6.48
N ILE A 17 -1.38 -0.01 7.32
CA ILE A 17 -0.05 -0.41 6.87
C ILE A 17 0.20 -1.85 7.31
N TYR A 18 0.72 -2.65 6.39
CA TYR A 18 0.98 -4.07 6.61
C TYR A 18 2.41 -4.42 6.25
N PHE A 19 3.04 -5.26 7.07
CA PHE A 19 4.33 -5.86 6.74
C PHE A 19 4.07 -7.23 6.09
N PHE A 20 4.63 -7.42 4.90
CA PHE A 20 4.54 -8.68 4.17
C PHE A 20 5.75 -9.53 4.51
N SER A 21 5.52 -10.71 5.09
CA SER A 21 6.59 -11.64 5.45
C SER A 21 7.25 -12.23 4.21
N GLU A 22 8.38 -12.89 4.41
CA GLU A 22 9.11 -13.58 3.32
C GLU A 22 8.27 -14.68 2.68
N GLU A 23 7.26 -15.21 3.37
CA GLU A 23 6.40 -16.27 2.88
C GLU A 23 5.16 -15.76 2.15
N CYS A 24 4.96 -14.45 2.11
CA CYS A 24 3.77 -13.88 1.47
C CYS A 24 3.82 -14.11 -0.05
N PRO A 25 2.78 -14.70 -0.65
CA PRO A 25 2.80 -15.06 -2.08
C PRO A 25 2.55 -13.88 -3.01
N ILE A 26 2.19 -12.71 -2.49
CA ILE A 26 1.93 -11.51 -3.28
C ILE A 26 2.78 -10.37 -2.77
N GLY A 27 2.88 -9.30 -3.56
CA GLY A 27 3.60 -8.11 -3.17
C GLY A 27 5.11 -8.31 -3.15
N VAL A 28 5.78 -7.49 -2.33
CA VAL A 28 7.23 -7.53 -2.16
C VAL A 28 7.55 -8.04 -0.76
N ALA A 29 8.09 -9.26 -0.67
CA ALA A 29 8.42 -9.89 0.59
C ALA A 29 9.38 -9.02 1.41
N GLY A 30 9.16 -8.95 2.72
CA GLY A 30 9.99 -8.17 3.62
C GLY A 30 9.78 -6.66 3.55
N HIS A 31 8.72 -6.19 2.91
CA HIS A 31 8.41 -4.77 2.76
C HIS A 31 7.07 -4.39 3.37
N MET A 32 6.94 -3.12 3.74
CA MET A 32 5.67 -2.53 4.14
C MET A 32 4.82 -2.24 2.90
N HIS A 33 3.52 -2.43 3.05
CA HIS A 33 2.54 -2.12 2.03
C HIS A 33 1.39 -1.35 2.68
N VAL A 34 0.78 -0.45 1.92
CA VAL A 34 -0.36 0.33 2.41
C VAL A 34 -1.60 -0.08 1.64
N CYS A 35 -2.70 -0.31 2.35
CA CYS A 35 -4.01 -0.45 1.73
C CYS A 35 -4.47 0.94 1.29
N ILE A 36 -4.42 1.19 -0.01
CA ILE A 36 -4.74 2.51 -0.57
C ILE A 36 -6.19 2.59 -1.07
N LYS A 37 -6.86 1.45 -1.23
CA LYS A 37 -8.27 1.41 -1.60
C LYS A 37 -8.90 0.11 -1.13
N LYS A 38 -10.11 0.21 -0.60
CA LYS A 38 -10.97 -0.93 -0.29
C LYS A 38 -12.30 -0.70 -0.99
N ALA A 39 -12.60 -1.54 -1.97
CA ALA A 39 -13.83 -1.43 -2.78
C ALA A 39 -14.48 -2.80 -2.86
N ASP A 40 -15.64 -2.95 -2.20
CA ASP A 40 -16.38 -4.22 -2.10
C ASP A 40 -15.47 -5.35 -1.57
N GLU A 41 -15.21 -6.36 -2.38
CA GLU A 41 -14.41 -7.53 -2.01
C GLU A 41 -12.96 -7.43 -2.47
N VAL A 42 -12.50 -6.23 -2.85
CA VAL A 42 -11.19 -6.03 -3.45
C VAL A 42 -10.38 -4.98 -2.70
N LEU A 43 -9.10 -5.28 -2.49
CA LEU A 43 -8.12 -4.34 -1.95
C LEU A 43 -7.11 -3.96 -3.01
N ILE A 44 -6.69 -2.70 -2.99
CA ILE A 44 -5.54 -2.22 -3.76
C ILE A 44 -4.47 -1.82 -2.75
N LEU A 45 -3.27 -2.37 -2.92
CA LEU A 45 -2.13 -2.16 -2.04
C LEU A 45 -0.97 -1.56 -2.82
N SER A 46 -0.18 -0.74 -2.16
CA SER A 46 1.03 -0.16 -2.75
C SER A 46 2.22 -0.37 -1.83
N THR A 47 3.39 -0.62 -2.42
CA THR A 47 4.62 -0.89 -1.67
C THR A 47 5.24 0.40 -1.15
N CYS A 48 5.71 0.38 0.09
CA CYS A 48 6.45 1.46 0.72
C CYS A 48 7.96 1.21 0.65
N SER A 49 8.73 2.28 0.53
CA SER A 49 10.19 2.23 0.62
C SER A 49 10.73 3.52 1.21
N SER A 50 11.90 3.44 1.86
CA SER A 50 12.64 4.60 2.34
C SER A 50 13.73 5.06 1.37
N GLN A 51 13.90 4.37 0.23
CA GLN A 51 14.95 4.66 -0.75
C GLN A 51 14.45 5.67 -1.80
N ILE A 52 14.32 6.94 -1.39
CA ILE A 52 13.76 8.00 -2.23
C ILE A 52 14.61 8.25 -3.47
N ASP A 53 15.94 8.22 -3.34
CA ASP A 53 16.83 8.44 -4.49
C ASP A 53 16.63 7.39 -5.57
N THR A 54 16.42 6.15 -5.16
CA THR A 54 16.13 5.04 -6.08
C THR A 54 14.79 5.26 -6.79
N ALA A 55 13.77 5.73 -6.07
CA ALA A 55 12.45 6.04 -6.65
C ALA A 55 12.56 7.15 -7.70
N PHE A 56 13.28 8.21 -7.38
CA PHE A 56 13.45 9.34 -8.29
C PHE A 56 14.21 8.94 -9.55
N ARG A 57 15.26 8.14 -9.39
CA ARG A 57 16.03 7.63 -10.52
C ARG A 57 15.16 6.74 -11.41
N LEU A 58 14.37 5.87 -10.83
CA LEU A 58 13.45 5.00 -11.57
C LEU A 58 12.41 5.80 -12.34
N ALA A 59 11.80 6.80 -11.69
CA ALA A 59 10.83 7.67 -12.32
C ALA A 59 11.44 8.39 -13.53
N GLN A 60 12.66 8.92 -13.36
CA GLN A 60 13.38 9.62 -14.42
C GLN A 60 13.68 8.70 -15.60
N LEU A 61 14.17 7.50 -15.34
CA LEU A 61 14.49 6.50 -16.38
C LEU A 61 13.25 6.05 -17.15
N ARG A 62 12.12 5.94 -16.48
CA ARG A 62 10.87 5.44 -17.07
C ARG A 62 9.98 6.55 -17.60
N GLY A 63 10.34 7.83 -17.39
CA GLY A 63 9.52 8.96 -17.78
C GLY A 63 8.23 9.07 -16.98
N TRP A 64 8.20 8.55 -15.77
CA TRP A 64 7.02 8.61 -14.90
C TRP A 64 6.94 9.97 -14.21
N ASP A 65 5.72 10.44 -13.97
CA ASP A 65 5.48 11.65 -13.20
C ASP A 65 5.98 11.45 -11.75
N MET A 66 6.71 12.42 -11.24
CA MET A 66 7.26 12.35 -9.87
C MET A 66 6.15 12.27 -8.82
N ASN A 67 4.97 12.78 -9.10
CA ASN A 67 3.82 12.71 -8.20
C ASN A 67 3.24 11.29 -8.09
N THR A 68 3.72 10.33 -8.89
CA THR A 68 3.39 8.92 -8.71
C THR A 68 4.20 8.27 -7.57
N PHE A 69 5.14 9.02 -6.98
CA PHE A 69 5.91 8.60 -5.80
C PHE A 69 5.68 9.61 -4.67
N PRO A 70 4.47 9.66 -4.09
CA PRO A 70 4.24 10.56 -2.97
C PRO A 70 5.17 10.24 -1.82
N VAL A 71 5.77 11.30 -1.25
CA VAL A 71 6.69 11.19 -0.13
C VAL A 71 5.89 11.45 1.14
N LEU A 72 5.95 10.49 2.05
CA LEU A 72 5.23 10.54 3.32
C LEU A 72 6.23 10.83 4.43
N LYS A 73 5.95 11.81 5.26
CA LYS A 73 6.81 12.17 6.38
C LYS A 73 6.39 11.39 7.62
N LYS A 74 7.38 10.98 8.40
CA LYS A 74 7.13 10.43 9.72
C LYS A 74 6.50 11.50 10.60
N ASP A 75 5.39 11.16 11.26
CA ASP A 75 4.72 12.04 12.21
C ASP A 75 4.14 11.21 13.38
N ASP A 76 3.36 11.86 14.24
CA ASP A 76 2.78 11.19 15.42
C ASP A 76 1.71 10.15 15.03
N VAL A 77 1.19 10.23 13.81
CA VAL A 77 0.14 9.33 13.33
C VAL A 77 0.72 8.10 12.65
N ASN A 78 1.65 8.31 11.69
CA ASN A 78 2.14 7.22 10.86
C ASN A 78 3.41 6.53 11.39
N LYS A 79 4.20 7.17 12.22
CA LYS A 79 5.39 6.61 12.89
C LYS A 79 6.29 5.73 12.02
N PHE A 80 6.45 6.07 10.74
CA PHE A 80 7.35 5.32 9.86
C PHE A 80 8.74 5.22 10.47
N THR A 81 9.45 4.12 10.21
CA THR A 81 10.79 3.88 10.76
C THR A 81 11.81 4.89 10.24
N LYS A 82 11.59 5.46 9.07
CA LYS A 82 12.43 6.49 8.46
C LYS A 82 11.69 7.83 8.45
N GLU A 83 12.47 8.93 8.52
CA GLU A 83 11.94 10.29 8.45
C GLU A 83 11.06 10.50 7.21
N LEU A 84 11.50 9.96 6.08
CA LEU A 84 10.77 10.01 4.83
C LEU A 84 10.55 8.59 4.31
N THR A 85 9.34 8.34 3.85
CA THR A 85 8.95 7.09 3.19
C THR A 85 8.19 7.46 1.94
N TYR A 86 8.34 6.72 0.86
CA TYR A 86 7.56 6.95 -0.34
C TYR A 86 6.72 5.73 -0.68
N LEU A 87 5.62 5.98 -1.39
CA LEU A 87 4.80 4.94 -2.00
C LEU A 87 5.04 4.94 -3.51
N ASN A 88 5.09 3.75 -4.11
CA ASN A 88 5.16 3.63 -5.55
C ASN A 88 3.75 3.40 -6.10
N CYS A 89 3.10 4.48 -6.55
CA CYS A 89 1.76 4.42 -7.11
C CYS A 89 1.71 3.78 -8.51
N ASN A 90 2.87 3.50 -9.12
CA ASN A 90 2.95 2.80 -10.40
C ASN A 90 2.91 1.28 -10.21
N ASN A 91 3.21 0.80 -9.02
CA ASN A 91 3.25 -0.62 -8.73
C ASN A 91 2.20 -0.94 -7.66
N VAL A 92 0.97 -1.14 -8.10
CA VAL A 92 -0.14 -1.47 -7.20
C VAL A 92 -0.51 -2.94 -7.36
N ILE A 93 -0.98 -3.51 -6.27
CA ILE A 93 -1.37 -4.92 -6.19
C ILE A 93 -2.86 -4.98 -5.93
N ARG A 94 -3.57 -5.73 -6.75
CA ARG A 94 -4.98 -6.04 -6.52
C ARG A 94 -5.07 -7.38 -5.81
N CYS A 95 -5.81 -7.41 -4.71
CA CYS A 95 -5.97 -8.63 -3.91
C CYS A 95 -7.42 -8.76 -3.46
N GLY A 96 -7.97 -9.97 -3.51
CA GLY A 96 -9.29 -10.24 -2.94
C GLY A 96 -9.27 -10.08 -1.43
N LEU A 97 -10.32 -9.48 -0.87
CA LEU A 97 -10.42 -9.24 0.57
C LEU A 97 -10.36 -10.55 1.37
N GLY A 98 -11.04 -11.60 0.90
CA GLY A 98 -11.02 -12.90 1.55
C GLY A 98 -9.64 -13.54 1.55
N GLU A 99 -8.92 -13.47 0.43
CA GLU A 99 -7.55 -13.98 0.33
C GLU A 99 -6.61 -13.23 1.27
N PHE A 100 -6.71 -11.90 1.28
CA PHE A 100 -5.89 -11.06 2.17
C PHE A 100 -6.17 -11.38 3.64
N SER A 101 -7.43 -11.56 3.98
CA SER A 101 -7.84 -11.89 5.36
C SER A 101 -7.27 -13.22 5.81
N ARG A 102 -7.23 -14.21 4.91
CA ARG A 102 -6.59 -15.50 5.21
C ARG A 102 -5.09 -15.35 5.44
N MET A 103 -4.42 -14.50 4.66
CA MET A 103 -2.99 -14.22 4.85
C MET A 103 -2.72 -13.53 6.19
N LEU A 104 -3.61 -12.64 6.63
CA LEU A 104 -3.55 -12.03 7.96
C LEU A 104 -3.67 -13.11 9.05
N ARG A 105 -4.66 -13.96 8.93
CA ARG A 105 -4.90 -15.05 9.88
C ARG A 105 -3.69 -15.99 9.97
N ASP A 106 -3.10 -16.30 8.83
CA ASP A 106 -2.00 -17.26 8.75
C ASP A 106 -0.62 -16.65 9.06
N GLY A 107 -0.58 -15.37 9.41
CA GLY A 107 0.66 -14.68 9.79
C GLY A 107 1.58 -14.34 8.64
N LYS A 108 1.13 -14.43 7.39
CA LYS A 108 1.92 -14.05 6.21
C LYS A 108 1.96 -12.53 6.00
N VAL A 109 0.98 -11.85 6.55
CA VAL A 109 0.85 -10.41 6.54
C VAL A 109 0.58 -9.96 7.97
N HIS A 110 1.26 -8.92 8.43
CA HIS A 110 1.10 -8.38 9.78
C HIS A 110 0.71 -6.92 9.72
N ARG A 111 -0.38 -6.58 10.40
CA ARG A 111 -0.77 -5.19 10.50
C ARG A 111 0.16 -4.45 11.47
N LEU A 112 0.61 -3.26 11.04
CA LEU A 112 1.34 -2.32 11.90
C LEU A 112 0.33 -1.36 12.54
N ASP A 113 0.71 -0.77 13.68
CA ASP A 113 -0.18 0.12 14.44
C ASP A 113 -0.40 1.48 13.77
N ASP A 114 0.36 1.78 12.74
CA ASP A 114 0.34 3.06 12.07
C ASP A 114 -0.66 3.09 10.92
N ASN A 115 -1.14 4.30 10.61
CA ASN A 115 -2.06 4.53 9.49
C ASN A 115 -1.61 5.75 8.71
N LEU A 116 -1.93 5.78 7.41
CA LEU A 116 -1.83 7.00 6.64
C LEU A 116 -2.92 7.97 7.07
N THR A 117 -2.58 9.26 7.03
CA THR A 117 -3.58 10.32 7.24
C THR A 117 -4.48 10.43 6.01
N GLU A 118 -5.62 11.10 6.18
CA GLU A 118 -6.52 11.38 5.08
C GLU A 118 -5.83 12.21 3.99
N SER A 119 -4.98 13.16 4.39
CA SER A 119 -4.18 13.97 3.45
C SER A 119 -3.23 13.10 2.63
N ASP A 120 -2.57 12.14 3.27
CA ASP A 120 -1.68 11.20 2.59
C ASP A 120 -2.44 10.36 1.59
N LEU A 121 -3.62 9.87 1.94
CA LEU A 121 -4.45 9.08 1.05
C LEU A 121 -4.88 9.87 -0.19
N LYS A 122 -5.13 11.17 -0.06
CA LYS A 122 -5.43 12.04 -1.20
C LYS A 122 -4.25 12.16 -2.15
N LEU A 123 -3.04 12.29 -1.61
CA LEU A 123 -1.82 12.33 -2.42
C LEU A 123 -1.61 11.02 -3.17
N VAL A 124 -1.86 9.90 -2.51
CA VAL A 124 -1.74 8.57 -3.11
C VAL A 124 -2.77 8.39 -4.23
N ALA A 125 -4.01 8.77 -4.01
CA ALA A 125 -5.07 8.69 -5.02
C ALA A 125 -4.68 9.49 -6.26
N LYS A 126 -4.16 10.71 -6.08
CA LYS A 126 -3.67 11.54 -7.17
C LYS A 126 -2.52 10.85 -7.92
N GLY A 127 -1.58 10.24 -7.19
CA GLY A 127 -0.46 9.53 -7.79
C GLY A 127 -0.90 8.35 -8.63
N VAL A 128 -1.86 7.55 -8.16
CA VAL A 128 -2.41 6.42 -8.92
C VAL A 128 -3.04 6.90 -10.23
N LYS A 129 -3.82 7.98 -10.17
CA LYS A 129 -4.48 8.53 -11.36
C LYS A 129 -3.48 9.08 -12.38
N LEU A 130 -2.33 9.57 -11.94
CA LEU A 130 -1.28 10.09 -12.81
C LEU A 130 -0.43 8.99 -13.45
N SER A 131 -0.46 7.77 -12.92
CA SER A 131 0.33 6.67 -13.44
C SER A 131 -0.09 6.30 -14.87
N THR A 132 0.89 6.09 -15.74
CA THR A 132 0.65 5.64 -17.10
C THR A 132 0.59 4.13 -17.24
N ILE A 133 0.93 3.39 -16.17
CA ILE A 133 0.98 1.92 -16.22
C ILE A 133 -0.07 1.24 -15.36
N VAL A 134 -0.70 1.95 -14.42
CA VAL A 134 -1.82 1.38 -13.65
C VAL A 134 -3.03 1.20 -14.58
N PRO A 135 -3.62 0.00 -14.63
CA PRO A 135 -4.79 -0.26 -15.49
C PRO A 135 -5.98 0.65 -15.15
N GLU A 136 -6.75 0.99 -16.17
CA GLU A 136 -7.93 1.87 -16.00
C GLU A 136 -8.98 1.28 -15.06
N ASN A 137 -9.14 -0.04 -15.04
CA ASN A 137 -10.10 -0.69 -14.12
C ASN A 137 -9.72 -0.51 -12.65
N ILE A 138 -8.45 -0.28 -12.37
CA ILE A 138 -7.98 0.06 -11.02
C ILE A 138 -8.13 1.56 -10.77
N LYS A 139 -7.72 2.41 -11.73
CA LYS A 139 -7.83 3.87 -11.60
C LYS A 139 -9.25 4.33 -11.31
N LYS A 140 -10.24 3.65 -11.86
CA LYS A 140 -11.65 3.96 -11.65
C LYS A 140 -12.10 3.88 -10.19
N LEU A 141 -11.35 3.16 -9.37
CA LEU A 141 -11.67 3.00 -7.95
C LEU A 141 -11.28 4.23 -7.12
N PHE A 142 -10.49 5.11 -7.68
CA PHE A 142 -9.95 6.30 -6.98
C PHE A 142 -10.64 7.61 -7.32
#